data_7b5484a5ed96edd79b7a0983755e9f20
#
_entry.id   7b5484a5ed96edd79b7a0983755e9f20
#
_cell.length_a   1.000
_cell.length_b   1.000
_cell.length_c   1.000
_cell.angle_alpha   90.00
_cell.angle_beta   90.00
_cell.angle_gamma   90.00
#
_symmetry.space_group_name_H-M   'P 1'
#
loop_
_entity.id
_entity.type
_entity.pdbx_description
1 polymer ?
#
loop_
_entity_poly.entity_id
_entity_poly.type
_entity_poly.pdbx_seq_one_letter_code
_entity_poly.pdbx_strand_id
1 'polypeptide(L)'
;MKPSRSVMPQREPVAIEPRRPLTRRETIELAVRQGGRCGCGCGDKLDALREGVTDEHRIPLAMGGTNDLSNRELWRTPCAKQKTANADQPAIAKVKRIEARADGTRRARKPIPQRKDPWPKGRKLPTKGDRQ
;
A
#
# COMPACT_ATOMS: atom_id res chain seq x y z
N MET A 1 15.83 -41.31 -12.86
CA MET A 1 16.48 -39.98 -12.84
C MET A 1 15.49 -38.95 -12.31
N LYS A 2 15.75 -38.33 -11.20
CA LYS A 2 14.92 -37.23 -10.68
C LYS A 2 15.33 -35.96 -11.43
N PRO A 3 14.39 -35.14 -11.94
CA PRO A 3 14.74 -33.90 -12.62
C PRO A 3 15.45 -32.97 -11.63
N SER A 4 16.59 -32.43 -12.05
CA SER A 4 17.34 -31.42 -11.35
C SER A 4 16.44 -30.20 -11.09
N ARG A 5 16.22 -29.86 -9.83
CA ARG A 5 15.58 -28.59 -9.46
C ARG A 5 16.45 -27.46 -9.99
N SER A 6 15.98 -26.76 -11.00
CA SER A 6 16.58 -25.51 -11.43
C SER A 6 16.51 -24.54 -10.24
N VAL A 7 17.69 -24.15 -9.73
CA VAL A 7 17.80 -23.11 -8.71
C VAL A 7 17.38 -21.81 -9.38
N MET A 8 16.21 -21.29 -9.02
CA MET A 8 15.79 -19.95 -9.43
C MET A 8 16.82 -18.94 -8.93
N PRO A 9 17.24 -17.97 -9.77
CA PRO A 9 18.13 -16.91 -9.32
C PRO A 9 17.50 -16.20 -8.12
N GLN A 10 18.22 -16.16 -7.01
CA GLN A 10 17.78 -15.43 -5.82
C GLN A 10 17.69 -13.95 -6.18
N ARG A 11 16.51 -13.37 -6.04
CA ARG A 11 16.34 -11.92 -6.21
C ARG A 11 17.06 -11.23 -5.06
N GLU A 12 18.00 -10.34 -5.42
CA GLU A 12 18.59 -9.44 -4.45
C GLU A 12 17.49 -8.67 -3.71
N PRO A 13 17.54 -8.60 -2.37
CA PRO A 13 16.57 -7.82 -1.61
C PRO A 13 16.68 -6.34 -2.03
N VAL A 14 15.56 -5.73 -2.38
CA VAL A 14 15.52 -4.30 -2.70
C VAL A 14 15.89 -3.52 -1.45
N ALA A 15 16.98 -2.77 -1.50
CA ALA A 15 17.39 -1.91 -0.41
C ALA A 15 16.33 -0.81 -0.21
N ILE A 16 15.71 -0.78 0.96
CA ILE A 16 14.72 0.24 1.31
C ILE A 16 15.47 1.43 1.92
N GLU A 17 15.40 2.58 1.25
CA GLU A 17 15.95 3.81 1.81
C GLU A 17 15.14 4.28 3.04
N PRO A 18 15.79 4.74 4.12
CA PRO A 18 15.10 5.39 5.21
C PRO A 18 14.50 6.72 4.74
N ARG A 19 13.31 7.06 5.23
CA ARG A 19 12.66 8.33 4.89
C ARG A 19 13.50 9.50 5.37
N ARG A 20 13.86 10.40 4.44
CA ARG A 20 14.55 11.64 4.71
C ARG A 20 13.54 12.80 4.67
N PRO A 21 13.50 13.69 5.67
CA PRO A 21 12.67 14.90 5.63
C PRO A 21 13.13 15.82 4.50
N LEU A 22 12.22 16.60 3.93
CA LEU A 22 12.54 17.66 2.98
C LEU A 22 13.23 18.81 3.71
N THR A 23 14.23 19.40 3.07
CA THR A 23 14.75 20.69 3.49
C THR A 23 13.77 21.80 3.09
N ARG A 24 13.89 22.97 3.72
CA ARG A 24 13.07 24.14 3.35
C ARG A 24 13.18 24.49 1.88
N ARG A 25 14.40 24.44 1.32
CA ARG A 25 14.67 24.73 -0.10
C ARG A 25 13.93 23.75 -1.00
N GLU A 26 14.03 22.46 -0.73
CA GLU A 26 13.35 21.40 -1.49
C GLU A 26 11.83 21.55 -1.41
N THR A 27 11.30 21.91 -0.24
CA THR A 27 9.86 22.18 -0.06
C THR A 27 9.39 23.33 -0.95
N ILE A 28 10.15 24.43 -1.00
CA ILE A 28 9.84 25.58 -1.85
C ILE A 28 9.92 25.18 -3.32
N GLU A 29 10.96 24.44 -3.71
CA GLU A 29 11.13 23.96 -5.08
C GLU A 29 9.95 23.11 -5.54
N LEU A 30 9.50 22.17 -4.70
CA LEU A 30 8.32 21.35 -4.98
C LEU A 30 7.06 22.22 -5.07
N ALA A 31 6.85 23.15 -4.15
CA ALA A 31 5.71 24.04 -4.16
C ALA A 31 5.64 24.89 -5.44
N VAL A 32 6.77 25.45 -5.87
CA VAL A 32 6.88 26.23 -7.12
C VAL A 32 6.62 25.34 -8.33
N ARG A 33 7.21 24.16 -8.38
CA ARG A 33 7.02 23.18 -9.48
C ARG A 33 5.56 22.76 -9.63
N GLN A 34 4.84 22.65 -8.52
CA GLN A 34 3.41 22.27 -8.48
C GLN A 34 2.47 23.48 -8.62
N GLY A 35 2.99 24.71 -8.73
CA GLY A 35 2.18 25.92 -8.76
C GLY A 35 1.33 26.12 -7.49
N GLY A 36 1.83 25.68 -6.33
CA GLY A 36 1.12 25.76 -5.05
C GLY A 36 -0.12 24.87 -4.95
N ARG A 37 -0.26 23.89 -5.84
CA ARG A 37 -1.39 22.95 -5.86
C ARG A 37 -1.02 21.57 -5.35
N CYS A 38 -2.02 20.85 -4.87
CA CYS A 38 -1.86 19.48 -4.41
C CYS A 38 -1.34 18.56 -5.52
N GLY A 39 -0.31 17.76 -5.24
CA GLY A 39 0.27 16.82 -6.20
C GLY A 39 -0.65 15.66 -6.60
N CYS A 40 -1.77 15.44 -5.88
CA CYS A 40 -2.74 14.39 -6.23
C CYS A 40 -3.56 14.68 -7.50
N GLY A 41 -3.49 15.89 -8.04
CA GLY A 41 -4.28 16.28 -9.22
C GLY A 41 -5.72 16.73 -8.93
N CYS A 42 -6.13 16.88 -7.66
CA CYS A 42 -7.47 17.38 -7.31
C CYS A 42 -7.69 18.85 -7.70
N GLY A 43 -6.63 19.59 -8.01
CA GLY A 43 -6.69 20.99 -8.38
C GLY A 43 -6.73 21.98 -7.22
N ASP A 44 -6.90 21.50 -6.00
CA ASP A 44 -6.94 22.33 -4.81
C ASP A 44 -5.56 22.90 -4.45
N LYS A 45 -5.57 24.11 -3.87
CA LYS A 45 -4.33 24.74 -3.37
C LYS A 45 -3.84 24.05 -2.11
N LEU A 46 -2.51 24.04 -1.95
CA LEU A 46 -1.88 23.64 -0.70
C LEU A 46 -2.15 24.69 0.38
N ASP A 47 -2.68 24.27 1.51
CA ASP A 47 -2.96 25.15 2.65
C ASP A 47 -2.37 24.53 3.92
N ALA A 48 -1.17 25.00 4.28
CA ALA A 48 -0.43 24.50 5.42
C ALA A 48 -1.10 24.85 6.77
N LEU A 49 -1.89 25.91 6.81
CA LEU A 49 -2.53 26.40 8.05
C LEU A 49 -3.86 25.68 8.34
N ARG A 50 -4.64 25.39 7.32
CA ARG A 50 -5.99 24.80 7.50
C ARG A 50 -5.97 23.29 7.52
N GLU A 51 -5.28 22.67 6.58
CA GLU A 51 -5.35 21.22 6.36
C GLU A 51 -4.00 20.53 6.55
N GLY A 52 -2.94 21.32 6.55
CA GLY A 52 -1.58 20.82 6.55
C GLY A 52 -1.13 20.32 5.16
N VAL A 53 0.17 20.27 5.00
CA VAL A 53 0.85 19.78 3.79
C VAL A 53 1.72 18.60 4.18
N THR A 54 1.59 17.53 3.43
CA THR A 54 2.36 16.30 3.64
C THR A 54 3.30 16.09 2.46
N ASP A 55 4.52 15.73 2.76
CA ASP A 55 5.50 15.27 1.81
C ASP A 55 5.19 13.81 1.44
N GLU A 56 4.80 13.58 0.20
CA GLU A 56 4.44 12.29 -0.32
C GLU A 56 5.44 11.75 -1.33
N HIS A 57 5.69 10.44 -1.26
CA HIS A 57 6.45 9.74 -2.28
C HIS A 57 5.48 9.16 -3.32
N ARG A 58 5.71 9.42 -4.60
CA ARG A 58 4.91 8.85 -5.70
C ARG A 58 4.98 7.33 -5.67
N ILE A 59 6.19 6.79 -5.57
CA ILE A 59 6.46 5.38 -5.31
C ILE A 59 6.87 5.27 -3.84
N PRO A 60 6.15 4.54 -3.01
CA PRO A 60 6.51 4.37 -1.59
C PRO A 60 7.91 3.79 -1.43
N LEU A 61 8.66 4.26 -0.44
CA LEU A 61 9.99 3.74 -0.13
C LEU A 61 9.97 2.22 0.12
N ALA A 62 8.93 1.72 0.79
CA ALA A 62 8.72 0.29 1.02
C ALA A 62 8.53 -0.54 -0.27
N MET A 63 8.32 0.11 -1.39
CA MET A 63 8.20 -0.51 -2.73
C MET A 63 9.40 -0.18 -3.63
N GLY A 64 10.51 0.29 -3.05
CA GLY A 64 11.72 0.63 -3.79
C GLY A 64 11.74 2.05 -4.36
N GLY A 65 10.87 2.94 -3.89
CA GLY A 65 10.95 4.37 -4.20
C GLY A 65 12.20 5.01 -3.58
N THR A 66 12.61 6.15 -4.12
CA THR A 66 13.79 6.92 -3.67
C THR A 66 13.37 8.21 -2.96
N ASN A 67 14.31 8.81 -2.22
CA ASN A 67 14.14 10.13 -1.61
C ASN A 67 14.40 11.30 -2.57
N ASP A 68 14.59 11.04 -3.86
CA ASP A 68 14.81 12.08 -4.87
C ASP A 68 13.59 12.97 -5.04
N LEU A 69 13.80 14.24 -5.34
CA LEU A 69 12.71 15.20 -5.57
C LEU A 69 11.81 14.80 -6.75
N SER A 70 12.31 14.03 -7.70
CA SER A 70 11.52 13.47 -8.81
C SER A 70 10.44 12.48 -8.35
N ASN A 71 10.67 11.82 -7.21
CA ASN A 71 9.73 10.88 -6.60
C ASN A 71 8.90 11.52 -5.47
N ARG A 72 9.01 12.82 -5.24
CA ARG A 72 8.36 13.52 -4.12
C ARG A 72 7.44 14.61 -4.61
N GLU A 73 6.35 14.78 -3.88
CA GLU A 73 5.33 15.79 -4.13
C GLU A 73 4.77 16.31 -2.81
N LEU A 74 4.27 17.53 -2.82
CA LEU A 74 3.54 18.10 -1.70
C LEU A 74 2.04 17.85 -1.90
N TRP A 75 1.43 17.21 -0.95
CA TRP A 75 0.01 16.89 -0.98
C TRP A 75 -0.72 17.52 0.20
N ARG A 76 -1.99 17.85 0.02
CA ARG A 76 -2.87 18.15 1.15
C ARG A 76 -2.94 16.93 2.04
N THR A 77 -2.89 17.13 3.36
CA THR A 77 -2.90 16.02 4.32
C THR A 77 -4.08 15.06 4.16
N PRO A 78 -5.33 15.52 3.88
CA PRO A 78 -6.45 14.60 3.60
C PRO A 78 -6.20 13.71 2.38
N CYS A 79 -5.68 14.27 1.28
CA CYS A 79 -5.36 13.51 0.07
C CYS A 79 -4.26 12.48 0.31
N ALA A 80 -3.21 12.87 1.05
CA ALA A 80 -2.11 11.96 1.42
C ALA A 80 -2.61 10.78 2.25
N LYS A 81 -3.44 11.03 3.25
CA LYS A 81 -4.06 9.98 4.08
C LYS A 81 -4.89 9.02 3.24
N GLN A 82 -5.68 9.54 2.31
CA GLN A 82 -6.51 8.72 1.41
C GLN A 82 -5.64 7.84 0.49
N LYS A 83 -4.58 8.39 -0.10
CA LYS A 83 -3.62 7.62 -0.91
C LYS A 83 -3.00 6.50 -0.09
N THR A 84 -2.49 6.82 1.10
CA THR A 84 -1.86 5.84 1.99
C THR A 84 -2.82 4.69 2.33
N ALA A 85 -4.07 5.00 2.69
CA ALA A 85 -5.05 3.99 3.07
C ALA A 85 -5.50 3.11 1.88
N ASN A 86 -5.78 3.74 0.73
CA ASN A 86 -6.46 3.07 -0.38
C ASN A 86 -5.50 2.50 -1.43
N ALA A 87 -4.31 3.04 -1.56
CA ALA A 87 -3.34 2.62 -2.56
C ALA A 87 -2.07 2.02 -1.95
N ASP A 88 -1.35 2.78 -1.12
CA ASP A 88 -0.01 2.39 -0.68
C ASP A 88 -0.05 1.19 0.27
N GLN A 89 -0.89 1.21 1.30
CA GLN A 89 -0.95 0.12 2.28
C GLN A 89 -1.38 -1.22 1.66
N PRO A 90 -2.42 -1.30 0.82
CA PRO A 90 -2.77 -2.52 0.11
C PRO A 90 -1.66 -3.03 -0.81
N ALA A 91 -0.98 -2.12 -1.52
CA ALA A 91 0.13 -2.48 -2.42
C ALA A 91 1.33 -3.02 -1.64
N ILE A 92 1.74 -2.35 -0.57
CA ILE A 92 2.83 -2.78 0.32
C ILE A 92 2.50 -4.16 0.94
N ALA A 93 1.27 -4.34 1.43
CA ALA A 93 0.83 -5.61 1.98
C ALA A 93 0.84 -6.74 0.94
N LYS A 94 0.53 -6.43 -0.32
CA LYS A 94 0.61 -7.39 -1.44
C LYS A 94 2.05 -7.79 -1.71
N VAL A 95 2.97 -6.83 -1.80
CA VAL A 95 4.40 -7.07 -2.02
C VAL A 95 4.97 -7.94 -0.91
N LYS A 96 4.77 -7.58 0.36
CA LYS A 96 5.21 -8.37 1.52
C LYS A 96 4.68 -9.81 1.50
N ARG A 97 3.45 -10.04 1.04
CA ARG A 97 2.90 -11.39 0.89
C ARG A 97 3.58 -12.20 -0.21
N ILE A 98 3.95 -11.53 -1.31
CA ILE A 98 4.67 -12.18 -2.42
C ILE A 98 6.09 -12.55 -1.97
N GLU A 99 6.79 -11.63 -1.32
CA GLU A 99 8.12 -11.86 -0.75
C GLU A 99 8.11 -13.02 0.24
N ALA A 100 7.22 -12.99 1.24
CA ALA A 100 7.08 -14.07 2.23
C ALA A 100 6.75 -15.44 1.60
N ARG A 101 6.14 -15.47 0.42
CA ARG A 101 5.94 -16.72 -0.33
C ARG A 101 7.24 -17.17 -1.02
N ALA A 102 7.96 -16.23 -1.61
CA ALA A 102 9.21 -16.52 -2.31
C ALA A 102 10.30 -17.02 -1.34
N ASP A 103 10.37 -16.42 -0.16
CA ASP A 103 11.36 -16.77 0.88
C ASP A 103 10.95 -18.01 1.70
N GLY A 104 9.79 -18.60 1.45
CA GLY A 104 9.28 -19.74 2.22
C GLY A 104 8.92 -19.41 3.68
N THR A 105 8.96 -18.15 4.08
CA THR A 105 8.68 -17.71 5.47
C THR A 105 7.19 -17.62 5.78
N ARG A 106 6.34 -17.86 4.79
CA ARG A 106 4.90 -17.84 5.00
C ARG A 106 4.47 -18.98 5.91
N ARG A 107 4.00 -18.64 7.11
CA ARG A 107 3.37 -19.62 7.99
C ARG A 107 2.24 -20.34 7.27
N ALA A 108 2.23 -21.66 7.36
CA ALA A 108 1.10 -22.47 6.90
C ALA A 108 -0.19 -21.91 7.53
N ARG A 109 -1.22 -21.71 6.73
CA ARG A 109 -2.53 -21.35 7.27
C ARG A 109 -2.96 -22.46 8.22
N LYS A 110 -3.33 -22.08 9.44
CA LYS A 110 -4.05 -23.04 10.32
C LYS A 110 -5.23 -23.56 9.51
N PRO A 111 -5.43 -24.90 9.46
CA PRO A 111 -6.59 -25.43 8.78
C PRO A 111 -7.86 -24.83 9.43
N ILE A 112 -8.80 -24.41 8.60
CA ILE A 112 -10.10 -23.95 9.10
C ILE A 112 -10.70 -25.13 9.87
N PRO A 113 -11.02 -24.95 11.17
CA PRO A 113 -11.62 -26.03 11.93
C PRO A 113 -12.86 -26.52 11.19
N GLN A 114 -12.86 -27.77 10.78
CA GLN A 114 -14.08 -28.36 10.23
C GLN A 114 -15.13 -28.39 11.32
N ARG A 115 -16.30 -27.93 11.00
CA ARG A 115 -17.43 -28.00 11.91
C ARG A 115 -17.67 -29.47 12.27
N LYS A 116 -17.59 -29.81 13.55
CA LYS A 116 -17.79 -31.19 14.05
C LYS A 116 -19.25 -31.66 13.86
N ASP A 117 -20.17 -30.71 13.82
CA ASP A 117 -21.59 -31.02 13.65
C ASP A 117 -22.01 -30.79 12.20
N PRO A 118 -22.74 -31.72 11.61
CA PRO A 118 -23.31 -31.49 10.28
C PRO A 118 -24.28 -30.30 10.33
N TRP A 119 -24.37 -29.57 9.23
CA TRP A 119 -25.31 -28.46 9.07
C TRP A 119 -26.73 -28.97 9.46
N PRO A 120 -27.47 -28.29 10.36
CA PRO A 120 -28.79 -28.74 10.78
C PRO A 120 -29.68 -28.91 9.54
N LYS A 121 -30.06 -30.16 9.28
CA LYS A 121 -30.98 -30.49 8.20
C LYS A 121 -32.32 -29.82 8.53
N GLY A 122 -32.83 -28.98 7.61
CA GLY A 122 -34.18 -28.40 7.75
C GLY A 122 -34.26 -26.90 8.01
N ARG A 123 -33.15 -26.17 8.04
CA ARG A 123 -33.22 -24.71 8.05
C ARG A 123 -33.62 -24.23 6.66
N LYS A 124 -34.89 -23.95 6.42
CA LYS A 124 -35.36 -23.28 5.21
C LYS A 124 -34.76 -21.88 5.18
N LEU A 125 -34.08 -21.55 4.10
CA LEU A 125 -33.68 -20.18 3.86
C LEU A 125 -34.94 -19.34 3.59
N PRO A 126 -35.08 -18.14 4.20
CA PRO A 126 -36.21 -17.27 3.89
C PRO A 126 -36.17 -16.97 2.40
N THR A 127 -37.26 -17.31 1.72
CA THR A 127 -37.42 -16.95 0.31
C THR A 127 -37.77 -15.47 0.21
N LYS A 128 -37.46 -14.86 -0.93
CA LYS A 128 -37.59 -13.41 -1.18
C LYS A 128 -39.01 -12.85 -1.00
N GLY A 129 -39.99 -13.70 -0.72
CA GLY A 129 -41.42 -13.37 -0.55
C GLY A 129 -41.92 -13.23 0.88
N ASP A 130 -41.12 -13.55 1.90
CA ASP A 130 -41.57 -13.60 3.31
C ASP A 130 -41.32 -12.30 4.10
N ARG A 131 -41.11 -11.19 3.42
CA ARG A 131 -41.04 -9.87 4.06
C ARG A 131 -42.40 -9.15 3.86
N GLN A 132 -43.25 -9.23 4.83
CA GLN A 132 -44.30 -8.25 5.10
C GLN A 132 -43.71 -7.11 5.92
#